data_ff62b5f4dc6b7bbbff408474381de377
#
_entry.id   ff62b5f4dc6b7bbbff408474381de377
#
_cell.length_a   1.000
_cell.length_b   1.000
_cell.length_c   1.000
_cell.angle_alpha   90.00
_cell.angle_beta   90.00
_cell.angle_gamma   90.00
#
_symmetry.space_group_name_H-M   'P 1'
#
loop_
_entity.id
_entity.type
_entity.pdbx_description
1 polymer ?
#
loop_
_entity_poly.entity_id
_entity_poly.type
_entity_poly.pdbx_seq_one_letter_code
_entity_poly.pdbx_strand_id
1 'polypeptide(L)'
;MLQGLKRFLKRRVLPFFLICFGAIILFIAVFWLKCAFVKPSAGPLPTAIVREQGTFVPDIGAKNRRPLEDSYFSYPEWYIVWSYEERAQYLPKNLPSGFPYFASIGQYWKSYCFICGLTQSRHQFNFGDHLSSMVLGGSFALEYAIRGAYEQTIGRLSEWTSSHELVEEDAYAARVAREYADFVYIRPFYEFHFGHALKELWKETPLWGKHPIRKWERKFILSVDFGIEAVYAHAMLFASHLAYGAESDETYTWVENVPETLFRDFPRIKVDQEKAQEISRQSYVAIIPRYQEFTDLAVKLAERDVHFVQVAGNDEIMVTVVVPRGWTYDLPAGDGTLLFTENVLTQPGAKRIALECRVRVLATLIRHFTSAGIKIEHIYDY
;
A
#
# COMPACT_ATOMS: atom_id res chain seq x y z
N MET A 1 -47.47 -11.18 1.37
CA MET A 1 -46.33 -10.30 1.59
C MET A 1 -45.03 -10.87 1.04
N LEU A 2 -44.64 -12.10 1.34
CA LEU A 2 -43.42 -12.75 0.87
C LEU A 2 -43.32 -12.91 -0.66
N GLN A 3 -44.41 -13.18 -1.37
CA GLN A 3 -44.35 -13.30 -2.84
C GLN A 3 -44.17 -11.95 -3.54
N GLY A 4 -44.68 -10.84 -2.98
CA GLY A 4 -44.45 -9.50 -3.49
C GLY A 4 -42.96 -9.07 -3.35
N LEU A 5 -42.37 -9.38 -2.20
CA LEU A 5 -40.95 -9.12 -1.90
C LEU A 5 -40.02 -9.91 -2.84
N LYS A 6 -40.33 -11.21 -3.07
CA LYS A 6 -39.56 -12.03 -4.04
C LYS A 6 -39.68 -11.52 -5.47
N ARG A 7 -40.84 -11.01 -5.91
CA ARG A 7 -41.01 -10.37 -7.22
C ARG A 7 -40.29 -9.05 -7.33
N PHE A 8 -40.30 -8.23 -6.28
CA PHE A 8 -39.54 -6.97 -6.25
C PHE A 8 -38.02 -7.22 -6.32
N LEU A 9 -37.52 -8.13 -5.49
CA LEU A 9 -36.09 -8.54 -5.52
C LEU A 9 -35.69 -9.06 -6.90
N LYS A 10 -36.48 -9.97 -7.49
CA LYS A 10 -36.13 -10.57 -8.78
C LYS A 10 -36.28 -9.59 -9.97
N ARG A 11 -37.22 -8.64 -9.93
CA ARG A 11 -37.49 -7.73 -11.07
C ARG A 11 -36.73 -6.41 -11.01
N ARG A 12 -36.33 -5.93 -9.83
CA ARG A 12 -35.68 -4.63 -9.70
C ARG A 12 -34.29 -4.70 -9.06
N VAL A 13 -34.13 -5.49 -8.03
CA VAL A 13 -32.87 -5.58 -7.29
C VAL A 13 -31.82 -6.42 -8.05
N LEU A 14 -32.22 -7.61 -8.50
CA LEU A 14 -31.31 -8.50 -9.23
C LEU A 14 -30.78 -7.89 -10.54
N PRO A 15 -31.63 -7.27 -11.43
CA PRO A 15 -31.10 -6.60 -12.63
C PRO A 15 -30.17 -5.43 -12.31
N PHE A 16 -30.46 -4.66 -11.26
CA PHE A 16 -29.61 -3.58 -10.81
C PHE A 16 -28.22 -4.11 -10.41
N PHE A 17 -28.17 -5.15 -9.59
CA PHE A 17 -26.90 -5.79 -9.22
C PHE A 17 -26.17 -6.38 -10.43
N LEU A 18 -26.87 -7.00 -11.38
CA LEU A 18 -26.26 -7.53 -12.61
C LEU A 18 -25.69 -6.42 -13.50
N ILE A 19 -26.36 -5.27 -13.59
CA ILE A 19 -25.87 -4.11 -14.34
C ILE A 19 -24.63 -3.53 -13.65
N CYS A 20 -24.64 -3.34 -12.33
CA CYS A 20 -23.49 -2.88 -11.58
C CYS A 20 -22.31 -3.85 -11.70
N PHE A 21 -22.56 -5.14 -11.60
CA PHE A 21 -21.52 -6.17 -11.77
C PHE A 21 -20.97 -6.20 -13.19
N GLY A 22 -21.85 -6.10 -14.20
CA GLY A 22 -21.43 -5.99 -15.60
C GLY A 22 -20.61 -4.72 -15.88
N ALA A 23 -20.98 -3.59 -15.26
CA ALA A 23 -20.21 -2.35 -15.37
C ALA A 23 -18.83 -2.47 -14.73
N ILE A 24 -18.72 -3.15 -13.58
CA ILE A 24 -17.44 -3.44 -12.92
C ILE A 24 -16.57 -4.33 -13.81
N ILE A 25 -17.12 -5.41 -14.37
CA ILE A 25 -16.38 -6.30 -15.27
C ILE A 25 -15.93 -5.53 -16.52
N LEU A 26 -16.80 -4.70 -17.10
CA LEU A 26 -16.45 -3.89 -18.28
C LEU A 26 -15.34 -2.89 -17.92
N PHE A 27 -15.42 -2.24 -16.76
CA PHE A 27 -14.38 -1.33 -16.28
C PHE A 27 -13.03 -2.06 -16.11
N ILE A 28 -13.04 -3.23 -15.47
CA ILE A 28 -11.86 -4.08 -15.31
C ILE A 28 -11.29 -4.47 -16.68
N ALA A 29 -12.15 -4.92 -17.61
CA ALA A 29 -11.73 -5.32 -18.94
C ALA A 29 -11.13 -4.16 -19.76
N VAL A 30 -11.72 -2.96 -19.67
CA VAL A 30 -11.20 -1.76 -20.36
C VAL A 30 -9.82 -1.36 -19.80
N PHE A 31 -9.65 -1.36 -18.48
CA PHE A 31 -8.35 -1.07 -17.87
C PHE A 31 -7.32 -2.13 -18.19
N TRP A 32 -7.70 -3.39 -18.17
CA TRP A 32 -6.84 -4.50 -18.52
C TRP A 32 -6.38 -4.44 -19.98
N LEU A 33 -7.30 -4.19 -20.91
CA LEU A 33 -6.96 -3.95 -22.31
C LEU A 33 -6.04 -2.73 -22.47
N LYS A 34 -6.31 -1.65 -21.73
CA LYS A 34 -5.48 -0.45 -21.75
C LYS A 34 -4.06 -0.75 -21.25
N CYS A 35 -3.91 -1.52 -20.17
CA CYS A 35 -2.61 -1.96 -19.69
C CYS A 35 -1.91 -2.89 -20.67
N ALA A 36 -2.64 -3.82 -21.31
CA ALA A 36 -2.08 -4.72 -22.33
C ALA A 36 -1.52 -3.98 -23.56
N PHE A 37 -1.98 -2.75 -23.83
CA PHE A 37 -1.54 -1.93 -24.96
C PHE A 37 -0.70 -0.72 -24.59
N VAL A 38 -0.41 -0.49 -23.29
CA VAL A 38 0.51 0.58 -22.86
C VAL A 38 1.92 0.22 -23.31
N LYS A 39 2.48 1.04 -24.20
CA LYS A 39 3.90 0.95 -24.51
C LYS A 39 4.69 1.52 -23.33
N PRO A 40 5.69 0.80 -22.82
CA PRO A 40 6.53 1.32 -21.74
C PRO A 40 7.19 2.62 -22.21
N SER A 41 6.99 3.69 -21.46
CA SER A 41 7.69 4.97 -21.63
C SER A 41 9.04 4.97 -20.88
N ALA A 42 9.43 3.82 -20.37
CA ALA A 42 10.71 3.68 -19.68
C ALA A 42 11.84 3.90 -20.69
N GLY A 43 12.80 4.73 -20.31
CA GLY A 43 14.10 4.79 -20.98
C GLY A 43 14.74 3.40 -21.03
N PRO A 44 15.82 3.22 -21.76
CA PRO A 44 16.47 1.93 -21.86
C PRO A 44 16.69 1.37 -20.46
N LEU A 45 16.10 0.19 -20.21
CA LEU A 45 16.34 -0.54 -18.99
C LEU A 45 17.84 -0.68 -18.78
N PRO A 46 18.35 -0.57 -17.56
CA PRO A 46 19.74 -0.89 -17.30
C PRO A 46 20.03 -2.23 -17.95
N THR A 47 21.06 -2.28 -18.77
CA THR A 47 21.50 -3.50 -19.41
C THR A 47 21.63 -4.56 -18.34
N ALA A 48 21.04 -5.74 -18.56
CA ALA A 48 21.11 -6.85 -17.61
C ALA A 48 22.52 -6.90 -17.02
N ILE A 49 22.62 -6.75 -15.70
CA ILE A 49 23.90 -6.69 -15.01
C ILE A 49 24.62 -7.98 -15.34
N VAL A 50 25.72 -7.86 -16.03
CA VAL A 50 26.67 -8.97 -16.20
C VAL A 50 27.01 -9.39 -14.78
N ARG A 51 26.52 -10.57 -14.36
CA ARG A 51 26.91 -11.17 -13.08
C ARG A 51 28.42 -11.07 -13.00
N GLU A 52 28.91 -10.39 -11.98
CA GLU A 52 30.37 -10.38 -11.74
C GLU A 52 30.81 -11.83 -11.61
N GLN A 53 31.59 -12.28 -12.60
CA GLN A 53 32.09 -13.63 -12.64
C GLN A 53 32.91 -13.87 -11.37
N GLY A 54 32.45 -14.77 -10.52
CA GLY A 54 33.19 -15.21 -9.33
C GLY A 54 32.52 -14.91 -7.99
N THR A 55 31.39 -14.20 -7.92
CA THR A 55 30.70 -14.01 -6.65
C THR A 55 29.81 -15.25 -6.38
N PHE A 56 30.09 -15.98 -5.32
CA PHE A 56 29.24 -17.06 -4.86
C PHE A 56 27.89 -16.46 -4.43
N VAL A 57 26.80 -16.98 -4.97
CA VAL A 57 25.44 -16.59 -4.60
C VAL A 57 24.83 -17.78 -3.88
N PRO A 58 24.46 -17.65 -2.58
CA PRO A 58 23.81 -18.73 -1.87
C PRO A 58 22.50 -19.12 -2.58
N ASP A 59 22.28 -20.42 -2.75
CA ASP A 59 21.00 -20.89 -3.26
C ASP A 59 19.97 -20.89 -2.13
N ILE A 60 19.12 -19.86 -2.09
CA ILE A 60 18.02 -19.76 -1.12
C ILE A 60 16.89 -20.76 -1.39
N GLY A 61 16.99 -21.56 -2.47
CA GLY A 61 15.95 -22.51 -2.92
C GLY A 61 14.82 -21.84 -3.70
N ALA A 62 14.31 -22.54 -4.69
CA ALA A 62 13.31 -22.00 -5.63
C ALA A 62 12.03 -21.47 -4.94
N LYS A 63 11.60 -22.13 -3.85
CA LYS A 63 10.40 -21.75 -3.09
C LYS A 63 10.52 -20.38 -2.36
N ASN A 64 11.75 -19.92 -2.13
CA ASN A 64 12.03 -18.69 -1.40
C ASN A 64 12.43 -17.54 -2.35
N ARG A 65 12.54 -17.84 -3.65
CA ARG A 65 12.77 -16.83 -4.68
C ARG A 65 11.48 -16.19 -5.08
N ARG A 66 11.49 -14.88 -5.20
CA ARG A 66 10.37 -14.07 -5.68
C ARG A 66 10.84 -13.25 -6.85
N PRO A 67 10.13 -13.29 -7.99
CA PRO A 67 10.47 -12.44 -9.13
C PRO A 67 10.37 -10.96 -8.78
N LEU A 68 11.26 -10.13 -9.32
CA LEU A 68 11.26 -8.68 -9.09
C LEU A 68 9.95 -8.02 -9.55
N GLU A 69 9.26 -8.61 -10.51
CA GLU A 69 7.99 -8.15 -11.07
C GLU A 69 6.85 -8.21 -10.05
N ASP A 70 6.85 -9.24 -9.19
CA ASP A 70 5.88 -9.36 -8.10
C ASP A 70 6.03 -8.17 -7.13
N SER A 71 7.28 -7.71 -6.92
CA SER A 71 7.58 -6.49 -6.16
C SER A 71 6.92 -5.26 -6.77
N TYR A 72 7.01 -5.08 -8.08
CA TYR A 72 6.40 -3.93 -8.74
C TYR A 72 4.88 -3.93 -8.61
N PHE A 73 4.23 -5.10 -8.69
CA PHE A 73 2.78 -5.20 -8.52
C PHE A 73 2.30 -4.90 -7.10
N SER A 74 3.16 -4.97 -6.10
CA SER A 74 2.81 -4.54 -4.74
C SER A 74 2.73 -3.01 -4.59
N TYR A 75 3.29 -2.22 -5.52
CA TYR A 75 3.22 -0.76 -5.46
C TYR A 75 1.77 -0.21 -5.46
N PRO A 76 0.85 -0.62 -6.33
CA PRO A 76 -0.54 -0.17 -6.26
C PRO A 76 -1.22 -0.52 -4.93
N GLU A 77 -0.87 -1.64 -4.32
CA GLU A 77 -1.39 -2.03 -2.99
C GLU A 77 -0.89 -1.09 -1.91
N TRP A 78 0.41 -0.79 -1.91
CA TRP A 78 1.00 0.20 -1.01
C TRP A 78 0.46 1.60 -1.22
N TYR A 79 0.11 1.97 -2.45
CA TYR A 79 -0.56 3.24 -2.71
C TYR A 79 -1.88 3.36 -1.94
N ILE A 80 -2.66 2.28 -1.83
CA ILE A 80 -3.88 2.28 -1.02
C ILE A 80 -3.55 2.55 0.46
N VAL A 81 -2.55 1.88 1.02
CA VAL A 81 -2.08 2.09 2.40
C VAL A 81 -1.69 3.55 2.62
N TRP A 82 -0.91 4.12 1.73
CA TRP A 82 -0.51 5.53 1.83
C TRP A 82 -1.67 6.50 1.66
N SER A 83 -2.66 6.16 0.85
CA SER A 83 -3.86 6.98 0.70
C SER A 83 -4.69 7.04 2.00
N TYR A 84 -4.76 5.94 2.75
CA TYR A 84 -5.34 5.94 4.10
C TYR A 84 -4.49 6.75 5.08
N GLU A 85 -3.17 6.65 5.02
CA GLU A 85 -2.26 7.48 5.81
C GLU A 85 -2.43 8.97 5.51
N GLU A 86 -2.47 9.35 4.24
CA GLU A 86 -2.72 10.73 3.80
C GLU A 86 -4.07 11.25 4.33
N ARG A 87 -5.11 10.42 4.29
CA ARG A 87 -6.43 10.76 4.84
C ARG A 87 -6.37 10.92 6.36
N ALA A 88 -5.68 10.03 7.07
CA ALA A 88 -5.50 10.10 8.51
C ALA A 88 -4.74 11.36 8.96
N GLN A 89 -3.77 11.82 8.17
CA GLN A 89 -3.04 13.06 8.42
C GLN A 89 -3.87 14.32 8.08
N TYR A 90 -4.76 14.22 7.10
CA TYR A 90 -5.58 15.32 6.62
C TYR A 90 -6.74 15.67 7.57
N LEU A 91 -7.50 14.68 8.00
CA LEU A 91 -8.76 14.84 8.73
C LEU A 91 -8.65 15.61 10.07
N PRO A 92 -7.56 15.50 10.88
CA PRO A 92 -7.49 16.23 12.14
C PRO A 92 -7.55 17.76 12.04
N LYS A 93 -7.24 18.30 10.86
CA LYS A 93 -7.09 19.75 10.64
C LYS A 93 -8.01 20.29 9.54
N ASN A 94 -8.68 19.41 8.81
CA ASN A 94 -9.44 19.79 7.63
C ASN A 94 -10.80 19.10 7.60
N LEU A 95 -11.74 19.74 6.96
CA LEU A 95 -13.07 19.18 6.72
C LEU A 95 -13.01 18.03 5.72
N PRO A 96 -13.79 16.95 5.94
CA PRO A 96 -13.78 15.77 5.08
C PRO A 96 -14.09 16.06 3.61
N SER A 97 -14.93 17.05 3.31
CA SER A 97 -15.28 17.42 1.92
C SER A 97 -14.11 17.92 1.09
N GLY A 98 -13.04 18.38 1.72
CA GLY A 98 -11.84 18.88 1.05
C GLY A 98 -10.81 17.81 0.71
N PHE A 99 -10.98 16.57 1.19
CA PHE A 99 -10.05 15.49 0.86
C PHE A 99 -10.15 15.09 -0.63
N PRO A 100 -9.03 14.84 -1.31
CA PRO A 100 -8.99 14.62 -2.77
C PRO A 100 -9.36 13.19 -3.18
N TYR A 101 -10.55 12.68 -2.79
CA TYR A 101 -10.99 11.29 -3.04
C TYR A 101 -10.87 10.87 -4.50
N PHE A 102 -11.40 11.68 -5.43
CA PHE A 102 -11.40 11.32 -6.85
C PHE A 102 -10.00 11.42 -7.48
N ALA A 103 -9.17 12.34 -7.00
CA ALA A 103 -7.77 12.41 -7.44
C ALA A 103 -6.98 11.20 -6.97
N SER A 104 -7.25 10.69 -5.74
CA SER A 104 -6.64 9.47 -5.21
C SER A 104 -7.01 8.25 -6.05
N ILE A 105 -8.28 8.12 -6.47
CA ILE A 105 -8.72 7.07 -7.40
C ILE A 105 -7.95 7.16 -8.72
N GLY A 106 -7.89 8.37 -9.29
CA GLY A 106 -7.19 8.60 -10.56
C GLY A 106 -5.70 8.27 -10.48
N GLN A 107 -5.07 8.59 -9.36
CA GLN A 107 -3.65 8.30 -9.14
C GLN A 107 -3.38 6.81 -8.97
N TYR A 108 -4.23 6.08 -8.23
CA TYR A 108 -4.15 4.62 -8.15
C TYR A 108 -4.13 3.96 -9.54
N TRP A 109 -5.10 4.30 -10.39
CA TRP A 109 -5.18 3.69 -11.72
C TRP A 109 -4.04 4.13 -12.64
N LYS A 110 -3.52 5.34 -12.46
CA LYS A 110 -2.33 5.80 -13.19
C LYS A 110 -1.10 4.99 -12.79
N SER A 111 -0.86 4.77 -11.49
CA SER A 111 0.27 3.97 -11.01
C SER A 111 0.15 2.51 -11.42
N TYR A 112 -1.06 1.93 -11.34
CA TYR A 112 -1.31 0.58 -11.84
C TYR A 112 -0.95 0.45 -13.33
N CYS A 113 -1.42 1.37 -14.19
CA CYS A 113 -1.07 1.36 -15.61
C CYS A 113 0.44 1.54 -15.85
N PHE A 114 1.10 2.35 -15.04
CA PHE A 114 2.54 2.52 -15.12
C PHE A 114 3.29 1.22 -14.78
N ILE A 115 2.92 0.57 -13.69
CA ILE A 115 3.48 -0.72 -13.29
C ILE A 115 3.24 -1.78 -14.36
N CYS A 116 2.04 -1.87 -14.96
CA CYS A 116 1.79 -2.74 -16.09
C CYS A 116 2.78 -2.51 -17.25
N GLY A 117 3.03 -1.24 -17.61
CA GLY A 117 4.00 -0.90 -18.65
C GLY A 117 5.43 -1.31 -18.31
N LEU A 118 5.81 -1.17 -17.04
CA LEU A 118 7.13 -1.53 -16.55
C LEU A 118 7.36 -3.05 -16.57
N THR A 119 6.36 -3.83 -16.16
CA THR A 119 6.46 -5.29 -16.07
C THR A 119 6.32 -5.97 -17.44
N GLN A 120 5.51 -5.46 -18.36
CA GLN A 120 5.37 -6.01 -19.71
C GLN A 120 6.68 -6.06 -20.50
N SER A 121 7.61 -5.16 -20.22
CA SER A 121 8.90 -5.12 -20.92
C SER A 121 9.87 -6.20 -20.44
N ARG A 122 9.60 -6.82 -19.28
CA ARG A 122 10.52 -7.72 -18.59
C ARG A 122 10.03 -9.17 -18.52
N HIS A 123 8.71 -9.42 -18.39
CA HIS A 123 8.20 -10.72 -17.99
C HIS A 123 6.87 -11.13 -18.61
N GLN A 124 6.54 -12.42 -18.41
CA GLN A 124 5.27 -12.99 -18.78
C GLN A 124 4.15 -12.46 -17.90
N PHE A 125 2.99 -12.23 -18.52
CA PHE A 125 1.79 -11.77 -17.85
C PHE A 125 1.35 -12.74 -16.73
N ASN A 126 1.32 -12.25 -15.48
CA ASN A 126 0.77 -12.98 -14.34
C ASN A 126 -0.68 -12.54 -14.10
N PHE A 127 -1.63 -13.40 -14.42
CA PHE A 127 -3.05 -13.12 -14.25
C PHE A 127 -3.43 -12.90 -12.79
N GLY A 128 -2.79 -13.62 -11.86
CA GLY A 128 -3.06 -13.53 -10.42
C GLY A 128 -2.80 -12.13 -9.86
N ASP A 129 -1.63 -11.57 -10.15
CA ASP A 129 -1.22 -10.25 -9.67
C ASP A 129 -2.10 -9.14 -10.25
N HIS A 130 -2.40 -9.24 -11.56
CA HIS A 130 -3.32 -8.32 -12.19
C HIS A 130 -4.72 -8.39 -11.59
N LEU A 131 -5.24 -9.60 -11.30
CA LEU A 131 -6.56 -9.78 -10.70
C LEU A 131 -6.59 -9.21 -9.28
N SER A 132 -5.56 -9.49 -8.47
CA SER A 132 -5.42 -8.95 -7.11
C SER A 132 -5.44 -7.43 -7.11
N SER A 133 -4.55 -6.80 -7.88
CA SER A 133 -4.47 -5.34 -7.98
C SER A 133 -5.78 -4.72 -8.51
N MET A 134 -6.48 -5.39 -9.44
CA MET A 134 -7.78 -4.91 -9.94
C MET A 134 -8.90 -5.03 -8.91
N VAL A 135 -8.95 -6.10 -8.14
CA VAL A 135 -9.97 -6.28 -7.08
C VAL A 135 -9.73 -5.27 -5.96
N LEU A 136 -8.50 -5.12 -5.50
CA LEU A 136 -8.14 -4.15 -4.47
C LEU A 136 -8.39 -2.71 -4.94
N GLY A 137 -7.92 -2.37 -6.13
CA GLY A 137 -8.13 -1.05 -6.70
C GLY A 137 -9.58 -0.73 -7.02
N GLY A 138 -10.37 -1.72 -7.43
CA GLY A 138 -11.80 -1.59 -7.65
C GLY A 138 -12.55 -1.31 -6.34
N SER A 139 -12.22 -2.05 -5.27
CA SER A 139 -12.77 -1.85 -3.93
C SER A 139 -12.41 -0.46 -3.38
N PHE A 140 -11.14 -0.09 -3.44
CA PHE A 140 -10.66 1.24 -3.07
C PHE A 140 -11.35 2.36 -3.85
N ALA A 141 -11.46 2.20 -5.18
CA ALA A 141 -12.12 3.19 -6.03
C ALA A 141 -13.61 3.34 -5.70
N LEU A 142 -14.31 2.25 -5.41
CA LEU A 142 -15.72 2.27 -5.01
C LEU A 142 -15.90 2.95 -3.65
N GLU A 143 -15.12 2.59 -2.66
CA GLU A 143 -15.11 3.20 -1.33
C GLU A 143 -14.90 4.72 -1.43
N TYR A 144 -13.82 5.14 -2.10
CA TYR A 144 -13.48 6.57 -2.24
C TYR A 144 -14.47 7.33 -3.12
N ALA A 145 -15.07 6.69 -4.12
CA ALA A 145 -16.10 7.33 -4.94
C ALA A 145 -17.38 7.59 -4.13
N ILE A 146 -17.82 6.63 -3.31
CA ILE A 146 -18.98 6.79 -2.44
C ILE A 146 -18.72 7.87 -1.39
N ARG A 147 -17.58 7.78 -0.68
CA ARG A 147 -17.19 8.79 0.31
C ARG A 147 -17.06 10.17 -0.32
N GLY A 148 -16.34 10.28 -1.44
CA GLY A 148 -16.14 11.54 -2.15
C GLY A 148 -17.43 12.16 -2.67
N ALA A 149 -18.32 11.37 -3.24
CA ALA A 149 -19.62 11.84 -3.70
C ALA A 149 -20.47 12.36 -2.53
N TYR A 150 -20.51 11.63 -1.42
CA TYR A 150 -21.23 12.06 -0.22
C TYR A 150 -20.64 13.34 0.40
N GLU A 151 -19.34 13.33 0.67
CA GLU A 151 -18.67 14.43 1.35
C GLU A 151 -18.70 15.73 0.53
N GLN A 152 -18.54 15.64 -0.80
CA GLN A 152 -18.58 16.80 -1.68
C GLN A 152 -20.00 17.33 -1.97
N THR A 153 -21.03 16.62 -1.55
CA THR A 153 -22.44 17.04 -1.70
C THR A 153 -23.10 17.25 -0.34
N ILE A 154 -23.61 16.22 0.29
CA ILE A 154 -24.35 16.30 1.58
C ILE A 154 -23.41 16.75 2.70
N GLY A 155 -22.20 16.20 2.77
CA GLY A 155 -21.17 16.59 3.75
C GLY A 155 -20.90 18.09 3.69
N ARG A 156 -20.63 18.62 2.49
CA ARG A 156 -20.38 20.06 2.28
C ARG A 156 -21.57 20.95 2.66
N LEU A 157 -22.81 20.51 2.39
CA LEU A 157 -24.01 21.24 2.82
C LEU A 157 -24.12 21.26 4.35
N SER A 158 -23.80 20.15 5.02
CA SER A 158 -23.85 20.11 6.48
C SER A 158 -22.72 20.91 7.14
N GLU A 159 -21.55 21.03 6.50
CA GLU A 159 -20.44 21.88 6.94
C GLU A 159 -20.84 23.36 7.03
N TRP A 160 -21.71 23.85 6.14
CA TRP A 160 -22.25 25.22 6.26
C TRP A 160 -23.09 25.41 7.54
N THR A 161 -23.75 24.37 8.03
CA THR A 161 -24.54 24.45 9.27
C THR A 161 -23.68 24.55 10.54
N SER A 162 -22.39 24.19 10.44
CA SER A 162 -21.40 24.34 11.51
C SER A 162 -20.44 25.52 11.30
N SER A 163 -20.72 26.40 10.33
CA SER A 163 -19.79 27.46 9.94
C SER A 163 -18.40 26.95 9.60
N HIS A 164 -18.31 25.75 9.03
CA HIS A 164 -17.07 25.03 8.71
C HIS A 164 -16.20 24.65 9.93
N GLU A 165 -16.80 24.61 11.11
CA GLU A 165 -16.12 24.09 12.31
C GLU A 165 -16.19 22.54 12.33
N LEU A 166 -15.11 21.91 12.79
CA LEU A 166 -15.07 20.47 13.06
C LEU A 166 -15.91 20.17 14.31
N VAL A 167 -16.68 19.10 14.26
CA VAL A 167 -17.47 18.59 15.38
C VAL A 167 -16.78 17.38 16.02
N GLU A 168 -17.27 16.94 17.16
CA GLU A 168 -16.69 15.82 17.92
C GLU A 168 -16.67 14.51 17.10
N GLU A 169 -17.68 14.31 16.26
CA GLU A 169 -17.76 13.17 15.34
C GLU A 169 -16.66 13.25 14.25
N ASP A 170 -16.28 14.45 13.79
CA ASP A 170 -15.16 14.62 12.86
C ASP A 170 -13.83 14.26 13.55
N ALA A 171 -13.64 14.69 14.80
CA ALA A 171 -12.46 14.34 15.60
C ALA A 171 -12.41 12.83 15.87
N TYR A 172 -13.55 12.21 16.14
CA TYR A 172 -13.66 10.76 16.28
C TYR A 172 -13.26 10.04 14.99
N ALA A 173 -13.80 10.47 13.85
CA ALA A 173 -13.47 9.91 12.54
C ALA A 173 -11.98 10.05 12.20
N ALA A 174 -11.36 11.17 12.55
CA ALA A 174 -9.93 11.39 12.37
C ALA A 174 -9.08 10.41 13.20
N ARG A 175 -9.49 10.13 14.46
CA ARG A 175 -8.84 9.14 15.32
C ARG A 175 -8.95 7.72 14.73
N VAL A 176 -10.15 7.30 14.35
CA VAL A 176 -10.35 5.97 13.73
C VAL A 176 -9.58 5.86 12.42
N ALA A 177 -9.53 6.92 11.61
CA ALA A 177 -8.72 6.94 10.39
C ALA A 177 -7.22 6.76 10.70
N ARG A 178 -6.71 7.33 11.81
CA ARG A 178 -5.32 7.12 12.24
C ARG A 178 -5.08 5.67 12.69
N GLU A 179 -5.94 5.16 13.55
CA GLU A 179 -5.87 3.77 14.02
C GLU A 179 -5.91 2.78 12.85
N TYR A 180 -6.78 3.02 11.87
CA TYR A 180 -6.89 2.18 10.68
C TYR A 180 -5.66 2.29 9.78
N ALA A 181 -5.14 3.49 9.55
CA ALA A 181 -3.94 3.68 8.77
C ALA A 181 -2.74 2.95 9.41
N ASP A 182 -2.54 3.07 10.73
CA ASP A 182 -1.48 2.37 11.44
C ASP A 182 -1.65 0.84 11.38
N PHE A 183 -2.91 0.38 11.41
CA PHE A 183 -3.24 -1.04 11.36
C PHE A 183 -2.88 -1.68 10.02
N VAL A 184 -3.23 -1.04 8.89
CA VAL A 184 -3.04 -1.61 7.55
C VAL A 184 -1.57 -1.65 7.10
N TYR A 185 -0.66 -1.00 7.82
CA TYR A 185 0.78 -1.18 7.63
C TYR A 185 1.29 -2.55 8.10
N ILE A 186 0.56 -3.20 9.02
CA ILE A 186 1.04 -4.40 9.72
C ILE A 186 0.14 -5.60 9.48
N ARG A 187 -1.17 -5.35 9.25
CA ARG A 187 -2.19 -6.39 9.15
C ARG A 187 -3.14 -6.16 7.99
N PRO A 188 -3.76 -7.22 7.47
CA PRO A 188 -4.78 -7.11 6.45
C PRO A 188 -5.97 -6.28 6.93
N PHE A 189 -6.51 -5.42 6.06
CA PHE A 189 -7.59 -4.48 6.37
C PHE A 189 -8.85 -5.15 6.95
N TYR A 190 -9.14 -6.38 6.55
CA TYR A 190 -10.33 -7.11 6.99
C TYR A 190 -10.25 -7.62 8.43
N GLU A 191 -9.10 -7.51 9.10
CA GLU A 191 -8.95 -7.80 10.52
C GLU A 191 -9.24 -6.57 11.41
N PHE A 192 -9.43 -5.39 10.82
CA PHE A 192 -9.75 -4.18 11.60
C PHE A 192 -11.17 -4.23 12.15
N HIS A 193 -11.33 -3.82 13.40
CA HIS A 193 -12.59 -3.96 14.13
C HIS A 193 -13.54 -2.77 13.94
N PHE A 194 -14.02 -2.56 12.71
CA PHE A 194 -14.99 -1.48 12.41
C PHE A 194 -16.26 -1.52 13.23
N GLY A 195 -16.75 -2.72 13.62
CA GLY A 195 -17.90 -2.85 14.52
C GLY A 195 -17.63 -2.29 15.92
N HIS A 196 -16.39 -2.35 16.40
CA HIS A 196 -15.98 -1.68 17.64
C HIS A 196 -15.99 -0.16 17.45
N ALA A 197 -15.40 0.35 16.37
CA ALA A 197 -15.42 1.76 16.04
C ALA A 197 -16.85 2.32 15.95
N LEU A 198 -17.77 1.57 15.33
CA LEU A 198 -19.18 1.95 15.29
C LEU A 198 -19.80 2.07 16.69
N LYS A 199 -19.55 1.12 17.58
CA LYS A 199 -20.05 1.12 18.95
C LYS A 199 -19.51 2.29 19.77
N GLU A 200 -18.20 2.54 19.69
CA GLU A 200 -17.55 3.61 20.42
C GLU A 200 -17.93 5.00 19.87
N LEU A 201 -18.24 5.16 18.58
CA LEU A 201 -18.82 6.38 18.03
C LEU A 201 -20.04 6.85 18.81
N TRP A 202 -20.99 5.92 19.07
CA TRP A 202 -22.23 6.23 19.79
C TRP A 202 -22.02 6.45 21.29
N LYS A 203 -20.99 5.90 21.88
CA LYS A 203 -20.67 6.03 23.29
C LYS A 203 -19.90 7.31 23.59
N GLU A 204 -18.94 7.67 22.74
CA GLU A 204 -18.01 8.75 23.00
C GLU A 204 -18.49 10.11 22.49
N THR A 205 -19.33 10.14 21.46
CA THR A 205 -19.83 11.39 20.92
C THR A 205 -21.25 11.68 21.45
N PRO A 206 -21.49 12.84 22.08
CA PRO A 206 -22.79 13.17 22.66
C PRO A 206 -23.85 13.40 21.57
N LEU A 207 -25.12 13.10 21.90
CA LEU A 207 -26.24 13.27 20.97
C LEU A 207 -26.59 14.73 20.69
N TRP A 208 -26.31 15.61 21.65
CA TRP A 208 -26.62 17.04 21.58
C TRP A 208 -25.36 17.85 21.82
N GLY A 209 -25.36 19.08 21.33
CA GLY A 209 -24.24 20.00 21.48
C GLY A 209 -24.29 21.13 20.47
N LYS A 210 -23.16 21.84 20.29
CA LYS A 210 -23.00 22.85 19.27
C LYS A 210 -23.13 22.21 17.88
N HIS A 211 -23.83 22.87 16.95
CA HIS A 211 -24.05 22.41 15.56
C HIS A 211 -24.81 21.06 15.44
N PRO A 212 -26.03 20.93 15.98
CA PRO A 212 -26.72 19.64 16.06
C PRO A 212 -26.99 18.99 14.70
N ILE A 213 -27.26 19.77 13.65
CA ILE A 213 -27.49 19.26 12.29
C ILE A 213 -26.21 18.55 11.78
N ARG A 214 -25.04 19.20 11.90
CA ARG A 214 -23.77 18.64 11.51
C ARG A 214 -23.44 17.39 12.34
N LYS A 215 -23.62 17.43 13.65
CA LYS A 215 -23.37 16.27 14.54
C LYS A 215 -24.18 15.05 14.12
N TRP A 216 -25.48 15.22 13.92
CA TRP A 216 -26.36 14.11 13.51
C TRP A 216 -26.06 13.59 12.11
N GLU A 217 -25.78 14.47 11.17
CA GLU A 217 -25.35 14.08 9.82
C GLU A 217 -24.06 13.24 9.90
N ARG A 218 -23.03 13.72 10.63
CA ARG A 218 -21.77 13.00 10.80
C ARG A 218 -21.98 11.64 11.47
N LYS A 219 -22.73 11.61 12.56
CA LYS A 219 -23.04 10.39 13.29
C LYS A 219 -23.76 9.37 12.40
N PHE A 220 -24.70 9.83 11.58
CA PHE A 220 -25.40 8.97 10.62
C PHE A 220 -24.44 8.39 9.58
N ILE A 221 -23.69 9.24 8.88
CA ILE A 221 -22.83 8.75 7.78
C ILE A 221 -21.69 7.87 8.30
N LEU A 222 -21.07 8.20 9.43
CA LEU A 222 -20.04 7.36 10.04
C LEU A 222 -20.60 6.02 10.52
N SER A 223 -21.86 5.99 10.98
CA SER A 223 -22.52 4.72 11.33
C SER A 223 -22.75 3.84 10.09
N VAL A 224 -23.14 4.43 8.98
CA VAL A 224 -23.29 3.72 7.70
C VAL A 224 -21.92 3.24 7.20
N ASP A 225 -20.93 4.09 7.23
CA ASP A 225 -19.55 3.82 6.78
C ASP A 225 -18.94 2.64 7.56
N PHE A 226 -18.86 2.75 8.89
CA PHE A 226 -18.31 1.68 9.73
C PHE A 226 -19.15 0.40 9.69
N GLY A 227 -20.47 0.52 9.49
CA GLY A 227 -21.35 -0.63 9.31
C GLY A 227 -21.08 -1.40 8.03
N ILE A 228 -20.90 -0.70 6.90
CA ILE A 228 -20.55 -1.29 5.60
C ILE A 228 -19.16 -1.92 5.68
N GLU A 229 -18.19 -1.21 6.23
CA GLU A 229 -16.82 -1.71 6.39
C GLU A 229 -16.77 -2.96 7.28
N ALA A 230 -17.55 -3.01 8.36
CA ALA A 230 -17.63 -4.20 9.21
C ALA A 230 -18.18 -5.42 8.46
N VAL A 231 -19.24 -5.24 7.65
CA VAL A 231 -19.81 -6.32 6.82
C VAL A 231 -18.82 -6.76 5.75
N TYR A 232 -18.17 -5.80 5.08
CA TYR A 232 -17.19 -6.08 4.05
C TYR A 232 -15.96 -6.82 4.61
N ALA A 233 -15.43 -6.37 5.75
CA ALA A 233 -14.32 -7.02 6.44
C ALA A 233 -14.63 -8.49 6.78
N HIS A 234 -15.84 -8.78 7.31
CA HIS A 234 -16.27 -10.15 7.59
C HIS A 234 -16.38 -11.01 6.32
N ALA A 235 -16.90 -10.43 5.23
CA ALA A 235 -16.98 -11.14 3.95
C ALA A 235 -15.61 -11.47 3.38
N MET A 236 -14.66 -10.53 3.47
CA MET A 236 -13.28 -10.73 3.01
C MET A 236 -12.51 -11.72 3.89
N LEU A 237 -12.69 -11.68 5.21
CA LEU A 237 -12.12 -12.66 6.13
C LEU A 237 -12.58 -14.09 5.77
N PHE A 238 -13.86 -14.27 5.49
CA PHE A 238 -14.39 -15.56 5.04
C PHE A 238 -13.80 -15.99 3.68
N ALA A 239 -13.69 -15.07 2.73
CA ALA A 239 -13.13 -15.33 1.41
C ALA A 239 -11.62 -15.67 1.46
N SER A 240 -10.85 -14.98 2.31
CA SER A 240 -9.41 -15.22 2.47
C SER A 240 -9.12 -16.61 3.02
N HIS A 241 -9.90 -17.11 3.96
CA HIS A 241 -9.78 -18.48 4.47
C HIS A 241 -10.01 -19.56 3.40
N LEU A 242 -10.74 -19.23 2.32
CA LEU A 242 -11.02 -20.16 1.22
C LEU A 242 -9.96 -20.08 0.09
N ALA A 243 -9.31 -18.94 -0.09
CA ALA A 243 -8.50 -18.65 -1.26
C ALA A 243 -6.99 -18.73 -1.04
N TYR A 244 -6.51 -18.40 0.14
CA TYR A 244 -5.07 -18.29 0.40
C TYR A 244 -4.58 -19.37 1.34
N GLY A 245 -3.59 -20.16 0.86
CA GLY A 245 -2.66 -20.85 1.73
C GLY A 245 -1.84 -19.79 2.51
N ALA A 246 -1.23 -20.19 3.62
CA ALA A 246 -0.36 -19.29 4.38
C ALA A 246 0.76 -18.76 3.46
N GLU A 247 0.68 -17.50 3.06
CA GLU A 247 1.82 -16.83 2.46
C GLU A 247 2.93 -16.72 3.51
N SER A 248 4.18 -16.84 3.05
CA SER A 248 5.30 -16.66 3.97
C SER A 248 5.44 -15.19 4.32
N ASP A 249 5.28 -14.85 5.60
CA ASP A 249 5.51 -13.51 6.15
C ASP A 249 7.00 -13.17 6.28
N GLU A 250 7.87 -13.98 5.68
CA GLU A 250 9.31 -13.88 5.80
C GLU A 250 9.95 -13.81 4.41
N THR A 251 11.05 -13.05 4.28
CA THR A 251 11.87 -12.95 3.09
C THR A 251 13.31 -13.35 3.40
N TYR A 252 13.97 -14.00 2.44
CA TYR A 252 15.34 -14.46 2.53
C TYR A 252 16.28 -13.39 1.95
N THR A 253 17.13 -12.84 2.79
CA THR A 253 18.02 -11.74 2.46
C THR A 253 19.47 -12.13 2.74
N TRP A 254 20.32 -12.07 1.73
CA TRP A 254 21.74 -12.24 1.96
C TRP A 254 22.35 -10.91 2.39
N VAL A 255 22.99 -10.93 3.58
CA VAL A 255 23.61 -9.76 4.21
C VAL A 255 25.07 -10.02 4.54
N GLU A 256 25.89 -8.97 4.46
CA GLU A 256 27.31 -8.97 4.77
C GLU A 256 27.65 -7.89 5.81
N ASN A 257 28.81 -7.99 6.41
CA ASN A 257 29.28 -7.10 7.48
C ASN A 257 28.36 -7.11 8.70
N VAL A 258 27.89 -8.30 9.09
CA VAL A 258 26.92 -8.48 10.18
C VAL A 258 27.68 -8.50 11.52
N PRO A 259 27.41 -7.54 12.44
CA PRO A 259 28.02 -7.55 13.78
C PRO A 259 27.50 -8.75 14.59
N GLU A 260 28.37 -9.33 15.43
CA GLU A 260 28.03 -10.50 16.27
C GLU A 260 26.81 -10.27 17.18
N THR A 261 26.52 -9.03 17.53
CA THR A 261 25.39 -8.67 18.38
C THR A 261 24.07 -8.57 17.65
N LEU A 262 24.05 -8.59 16.30
CA LEU A 262 22.89 -8.27 15.47
C LEU A 262 21.66 -9.11 15.85
N PHE A 263 21.81 -10.41 15.91
CA PHE A 263 20.69 -11.33 16.14
C PHE A 263 20.14 -11.24 17.58
N ARG A 264 20.97 -10.79 18.53
CA ARG A 264 20.53 -10.46 19.88
C ARG A 264 19.74 -9.17 19.91
N ASP A 265 20.19 -8.16 19.18
CA ASP A 265 19.58 -6.83 19.13
C ASP A 265 18.31 -6.82 18.27
N PHE A 266 18.20 -7.73 17.30
CA PHE A 266 17.05 -7.92 16.40
C PHE A 266 16.55 -9.37 16.44
N PRO A 267 15.83 -9.79 17.49
CA PRO A 267 15.42 -11.19 17.68
C PRO A 267 14.43 -11.70 16.64
N ARG A 268 13.82 -10.82 15.85
CA ARG A 268 12.94 -11.18 14.74
C ARG A 268 13.69 -11.55 13.46
N ILE A 269 14.97 -11.22 13.35
CA ILE A 269 15.84 -11.66 12.26
C ILE A 269 16.42 -13.02 12.64
N LYS A 270 16.16 -14.03 11.82
CA LYS A 270 16.66 -15.39 11.98
C LYS A 270 17.77 -15.65 10.97
N VAL A 271 18.66 -16.56 11.28
CA VAL A 271 19.66 -17.05 10.33
C VAL A 271 19.19 -18.39 9.77
N ASP A 272 19.27 -18.54 8.45
CA ASP A 272 19.08 -19.85 7.82
C ASP A 272 20.34 -20.69 8.06
N GLN A 273 20.31 -21.50 9.10
CA GLN A 273 21.44 -22.34 9.51
C GLN A 273 21.76 -23.46 8.52
N GLU A 274 20.79 -23.92 7.73
CA GLU A 274 21.00 -24.95 6.72
C GLU A 274 21.80 -24.41 5.52
N LYS A 275 21.73 -23.09 5.28
CA LYS A 275 22.33 -22.42 4.14
C LYS A 275 23.45 -21.46 4.50
N ALA A 276 23.74 -21.30 5.79
CA ALA A 276 24.86 -20.56 6.32
C ALA A 276 26.17 -21.29 6.04
N GLN A 277 26.52 -21.47 4.77
CA GLN A 277 27.91 -21.65 4.43
C GLN A 277 28.59 -20.32 4.70
N GLU A 278 29.45 -20.32 5.70
CA GLU A 278 30.27 -19.17 6.09
C GLU A 278 31.18 -18.80 4.91
N ILE A 279 30.68 -17.89 4.06
CA ILE A 279 31.42 -17.42 2.89
C ILE A 279 32.50 -16.43 3.33
N SER A 280 32.24 -15.70 4.40
CA SER A 280 33.15 -14.88 5.18
C SER A 280 32.65 -14.83 6.62
N ARG A 281 33.55 -14.48 7.56
CA ARG A 281 33.21 -14.46 9.00
C ARG A 281 32.00 -13.58 9.39
N GLN A 282 31.35 -12.86 8.45
CA GLN A 282 30.28 -11.91 8.74
C GLN A 282 29.22 -11.87 7.61
N SER A 283 29.02 -12.98 6.89
CA SER A 283 28.06 -13.09 5.80
C SER A 283 27.03 -14.17 6.10
N TYR A 284 25.74 -13.83 6.02
CA TYR A 284 24.63 -14.70 6.38
C TYR A 284 23.46 -14.59 5.43
N VAL A 285 22.71 -15.69 5.28
CA VAL A 285 21.35 -15.64 4.76
C VAL A 285 20.42 -15.40 5.94
N ALA A 286 19.91 -14.19 6.05
CA ALA A 286 18.97 -13.78 7.07
C ALA A 286 17.53 -13.99 6.60
N ILE A 287 16.68 -14.46 7.49
CA ILE A 287 15.24 -14.54 7.31
C ILE A 287 14.65 -13.34 8.04
N ILE A 288 14.08 -12.41 7.29
CA ILE A 288 13.59 -11.12 7.79
C ILE A 288 12.08 -11.05 7.55
N PRO A 289 11.29 -10.54 8.51
CA PRO A 289 9.87 -10.28 8.28
C PRO A 289 9.65 -9.36 7.07
N ARG A 290 8.52 -9.56 6.37
CA ARG A 290 8.15 -8.82 5.15
C ARG A 290 7.44 -7.50 5.44
N TYR A 291 7.07 -6.81 4.37
CA TYR A 291 6.26 -5.59 4.34
C TYR A 291 6.94 -4.39 5.04
N GLN A 292 6.20 -3.63 5.81
CA GLN A 292 6.75 -2.44 6.49
C GLN A 292 7.86 -2.79 7.47
N GLU A 293 7.78 -3.95 8.12
CA GLU A 293 8.80 -4.39 9.04
C GLU A 293 10.14 -4.64 8.37
N PHE A 294 10.15 -5.17 7.13
CA PHE A 294 11.36 -5.27 6.32
C PHE A 294 12.00 -3.90 6.12
N THR A 295 11.19 -2.91 5.70
CA THR A 295 11.66 -1.53 5.50
C THR A 295 12.30 -0.97 6.77
N ASP A 296 11.62 -1.09 7.91
CA ASP A 296 12.10 -0.57 9.19
C ASP A 296 13.37 -1.27 9.67
N LEU A 297 13.48 -2.58 9.45
CA LEU A 297 14.68 -3.34 9.79
C LEU A 297 15.83 -3.02 8.84
N ALA A 298 15.56 -2.91 7.54
CA ALA A 298 16.58 -2.57 6.54
C ALA A 298 17.22 -1.21 6.82
N VAL A 299 16.44 -0.22 7.23
CA VAL A 299 16.96 1.09 7.66
C VAL A 299 17.89 0.93 8.87
N LYS A 300 17.46 0.23 9.91
CA LYS A 300 18.28 -0.01 11.11
C LYS A 300 19.54 -0.83 10.85
N LEU A 301 19.47 -1.78 9.92
CA LEU A 301 20.63 -2.58 9.49
C LEU A 301 21.65 -1.71 8.72
N ALA A 302 21.16 -0.88 7.79
CA ALA A 302 22.01 0.02 7.03
C ALA A 302 22.71 1.06 7.93
N GLU A 303 22.05 1.55 8.99
CA GLU A 303 22.63 2.44 9.99
C GLU A 303 23.77 1.77 10.81
N ARG A 304 23.76 0.44 10.88
CA ARG A 304 24.82 -0.38 11.53
C ARG A 304 25.87 -0.92 10.56
N ASP A 305 25.91 -0.33 9.35
CA ASP A 305 26.86 -0.70 8.30
C ASP A 305 26.70 -2.14 7.78
N VAL A 306 25.52 -2.74 7.94
CA VAL A 306 25.18 -4.02 7.30
C VAL A 306 24.92 -3.77 5.83
N HIS A 307 25.50 -4.59 4.97
CA HIS A 307 25.35 -4.52 3.52
C HIS A 307 24.39 -5.60 3.04
N PHE A 308 23.53 -5.23 2.09
CA PHE A 308 22.63 -6.17 1.42
C PHE A 308 23.28 -6.66 0.13
N VAL A 309 23.17 -7.93 -0.15
CA VAL A 309 23.72 -8.56 -1.37
C VAL A 309 22.60 -9.01 -2.29
N GLN A 310 21.61 -9.69 -1.74
CA GLN A 310 20.38 -10.11 -2.43
C GLN A 310 19.19 -10.04 -1.49
N VAL A 311 18.00 -9.77 -2.05
CA VAL A 311 16.73 -9.85 -1.36
C VAL A 311 15.81 -10.76 -2.17
N ALA A 312 15.26 -11.80 -1.54
CA ALA A 312 14.41 -12.80 -2.18
C ALA A 312 14.99 -13.41 -3.49
N GLY A 313 16.32 -13.45 -3.60
CA GLY A 313 17.03 -13.94 -4.79
C GLY A 313 17.20 -12.90 -5.90
N ASN A 314 16.82 -11.64 -5.66
CA ASN A 314 16.98 -10.54 -6.61
C ASN A 314 18.26 -9.73 -6.32
N ASP A 315 18.91 -9.28 -7.37
CA ASP A 315 20.07 -8.37 -7.33
C ASP A 315 19.67 -6.89 -7.46
N GLU A 316 18.41 -6.63 -7.81
CA GLU A 316 17.79 -5.30 -7.93
C GLU A 316 16.59 -5.20 -7.01
N ILE A 317 16.25 -3.99 -6.56
CA ILE A 317 15.15 -3.74 -5.63
C ILE A 317 14.55 -2.36 -5.88
N MET A 318 13.24 -2.25 -5.73
CA MET A 318 12.54 -0.97 -5.77
C MET A 318 12.47 -0.36 -4.38
N VAL A 319 12.62 0.97 -4.31
CA VAL A 319 12.52 1.77 -3.09
C VAL A 319 11.66 2.99 -3.36
N THR A 320 10.74 3.30 -2.46
CA THR A 320 9.97 4.55 -2.51
C THR A 320 10.35 5.47 -1.36
N VAL A 321 10.45 6.77 -1.69
CA VAL A 321 10.74 7.84 -0.74
C VAL A 321 9.84 9.04 -1.00
N VAL A 322 9.53 9.79 0.06
CA VAL A 322 8.83 11.06 -0.04
C VAL A 322 9.85 12.19 0.09
N VAL A 323 9.92 13.03 -0.93
CA VAL A 323 10.87 14.13 -1.02
C VAL A 323 10.18 15.48 -1.22
N PRO A 324 10.82 16.61 -0.90
CA PRO A 324 10.33 17.93 -1.28
C PRO A 324 10.08 18.01 -2.79
N ARG A 325 9.04 18.73 -3.22
CA ARG A 325 8.65 18.82 -4.64
C ARG A 325 9.78 19.31 -5.55
N GLY A 326 10.61 20.22 -5.07
CA GLY A 326 11.77 20.76 -5.78
C GLY A 326 13.02 19.85 -5.75
N TRP A 327 12.96 18.74 -5.02
CA TRP A 327 14.09 17.82 -4.96
C TRP A 327 14.38 17.23 -6.33
N THR A 328 15.64 17.27 -6.74
CA THR A 328 16.14 16.69 -7.96
C THR A 328 16.94 15.44 -7.65
N TYR A 329 16.87 14.48 -8.55
CA TYR A 329 17.60 13.24 -8.44
C TYR A 329 19.11 13.50 -8.55
N ASP A 330 19.82 13.35 -7.44
CA ASP A 330 21.26 13.59 -7.34
C ASP A 330 21.96 12.34 -6.76
N LEU A 331 21.70 11.19 -7.35
CA LEU A 331 22.41 9.97 -7.01
C LEU A 331 23.58 9.76 -7.99
N PRO A 332 24.71 9.21 -7.51
CA PRO A 332 25.83 8.86 -8.37
C PRO A 332 25.37 7.97 -9.53
N ALA A 333 25.95 8.19 -10.70
CA ALA A 333 25.62 7.42 -11.89
C ALA A 333 25.87 5.92 -11.64
N GLY A 334 24.84 5.10 -11.77
CA GLY A 334 24.89 3.66 -11.55
C GLY A 334 24.36 3.17 -10.21
N ASP A 335 24.05 4.05 -9.25
CA ASP A 335 23.53 3.65 -7.93
C ASP A 335 22.01 3.46 -7.93
N GLY A 336 21.29 4.01 -8.90
CA GLY A 336 19.87 3.80 -9.02
C GLY A 336 19.26 4.47 -10.25
N THR A 337 18.06 4.04 -10.61
CA THR A 337 17.27 4.56 -11.73
C THR A 337 15.94 5.09 -11.21
N LEU A 338 15.59 6.31 -11.56
CA LEU A 338 14.27 6.86 -11.29
C LEU A 338 13.25 6.17 -12.19
N LEU A 339 12.32 5.42 -11.59
CA LEU A 339 11.26 4.75 -12.33
C LEU A 339 10.12 5.70 -12.63
N PHE A 340 9.60 6.37 -11.62
CA PHE A 340 8.51 7.35 -11.77
C PHE A 340 8.40 8.29 -10.58
N THR A 341 7.55 9.30 -10.74
CA THR A 341 7.27 10.30 -9.70
C THR A 341 5.76 10.50 -9.59
N GLU A 342 5.26 10.57 -8.35
CA GLU A 342 3.87 10.88 -8.02
C GLU A 342 3.76 12.04 -7.03
N ASN A 343 2.65 12.79 -7.13
CA ASN A 343 2.37 13.83 -6.14
C ASN A 343 1.79 13.21 -4.87
N VAL A 344 2.17 13.72 -3.70
CA VAL A 344 1.46 13.46 -2.45
C VAL A 344 0.28 14.43 -2.40
N LEU A 345 -0.94 13.92 -2.60
CA LEU A 345 -2.12 14.75 -2.89
C LEU A 345 -2.51 15.69 -1.74
N THR A 346 -2.25 15.29 -0.52
CA THR A 346 -2.53 16.08 0.69
C THR A 346 -1.38 16.99 1.10
N GLN A 347 -0.21 16.85 0.45
CA GLN A 347 0.99 17.61 0.73
C GLN A 347 1.57 18.21 -0.56
N PRO A 348 1.05 19.38 -1.04
CA PRO A 348 1.46 19.95 -2.32
C PRO A 348 2.96 20.28 -2.42
N GLY A 349 3.64 20.40 -1.28
CA GLY A 349 5.09 20.63 -1.18
C GLY A 349 5.94 19.35 -1.30
N ALA A 350 5.33 18.18 -1.38
CA ALA A 350 6.00 16.87 -1.44
C ALA A 350 5.65 16.09 -2.71
N LYS A 351 6.53 15.17 -3.06
CA LYS A 351 6.31 14.16 -4.09
C LYS A 351 6.89 12.82 -3.64
N ARG A 352 6.27 11.74 -4.06
CA ARG A 352 6.78 10.37 -3.95
C ARG A 352 7.60 10.06 -5.17
N ILE A 353 8.74 9.45 -4.99
CA ILE A 353 9.57 8.93 -6.07
C ILE A 353 9.79 7.43 -5.87
N ALA A 354 9.72 6.67 -6.95
CA ALA A 354 10.09 5.28 -6.98
C ALA A 354 11.43 5.14 -7.71
N LEU A 355 12.36 4.48 -7.05
CA LEU A 355 13.73 4.23 -7.53
C LEU A 355 13.93 2.72 -7.62
N GLU A 356 14.65 2.29 -8.64
CA GLU A 356 15.23 0.95 -8.71
C GLU A 356 16.73 1.07 -8.48
N CYS A 357 17.26 0.25 -7.61
CA CYS A 357 18.69 0.19 -7.36
C CYS A 357 19.18 -1.25 -7.25
N ARG A 358 20.51 -1.44 -7.41
CA ARG A 358 21.11 -2.73 -7.06
C ARG A 358 21.03 -2.93 -5.56
N VAL A 359 20.73 -4.16 -5.14
CA VAL A 359 20.66 -4.50 -3.70
C VAL A 359 21.99 -4.18 -2.98
N ARG A 360 23.13 -4.34 -3.66
CA ARG A 360 24.46 -4.02 -3.10
C ARG A 360 24.67 -2.53 -2.76
N VAL A 361 23.93 -1.61 -3.37
CA VAL A 361 23.99 -0.18 -3.03
C VAL A 361 22.85 0.26 -2.11
N LEU A 362 21.92 -0.63 -1.78
CA LEU A 362 20.75 -0.33 -0.97
C LEU A 362 21.11 0.32 0.36
N ALA A 363 22.07 -0.25 1.11
CA ALA A 363 22.48 0.30 2.40
C ALA A 363 23.05 1.72 2.26
N THR A 364 23.83 1.98 1.21
CA THR A 364 24.36 3.32 0.92
C THR A 364 23.25 4.29 0.56
N LEU A 365 22.29 3.86 -0.24
CA LEU A 365 21.13 4.65 -0.63
C LEU A 365 20.26 5.00 0.60
N ILE A 366 20.01 4.03 1.48
CA ILE A 366 19.28 4.24 2.75
C ILE A 366 20.00 5.32 3.58
N ARG A 367 21.31 5.17 3.82
CA ARG A 367 22.09 6.15 4.60
C ARG A 367 22.09 7.53 3.96
N HIS A 368 22.15 7.62 2.64
CA HIS A 368 22.08 8.88 1.92
C HIS A 368 20.75 9.60 2.18
N PHE A 369 19.63 8.91 2.03
CA PHE A 369 18.31 9.50 2.28
C PHE A 369 18.09 9.86 3.75
N THR A 370 18.44 8.98 4.69
CA THR A 370 18.27 9.23 6.12
C THR A 370 19.14 10.40 6.59
N SER A 371 20.37 10.53 6.10
CA SER A 371 21.25 11.66 6.42
C SER A 371 20.73 13.00 5.86
N ALA A 372 20.01 12.97 4.74
CA ALA A 372 19.33 14.13 4.18
C ALA A 372 17.97 14.43 4.82
N GLY A 373 17.57 13.69 5.86
CA GLY A 373 16.26 13.82 6.49
C GLY A 373 15.08 13.36 5.63
N ILE A 374 15.35 12.59 4.58
CA ILE A 374 14.35 12.02 3.69
C ILE A 374 13.89 10.68 4.26
N LYS A 375 12.57 10.56 4.49
CA LYS A 375 11.98 9.31 4.97
C LYS A 375 11.89 8.31 3.82
N ILE A 376 12.44 7.10 4.05
CA ILE A 376 12.16 5.94 3.20
C ILE A 376 10.73 5.50 3.53
N GLU A 377 9.90 5.42 2.50
CA GLU A 377 8.50 5.08 2.64
C GLU A 377 8.30 3.57 2.60
N HIS A 378 8.93 2.92 1.61
CA HIS A 378 8.90 1.48 1.49
C HIS A 378 10.09 0.93 0.70
N ILE A 379 10.58 -0.24 1.10
CA ILE A 379 11.57 -1.07 0.40
C ILE A 379 10.86 -2.36 0.01
N TYR A 380 10.82 -2.66 -1.26
CA TYR A 380 10.06 -3.78 -1.80
C TYR A 380 10.86 -5.07 -1.67
N ASP A 381 10.43 -5.92 -0.78
CA ASP A 381 11.12 -7.11 -0.27
C ASP A 381 10.80 -8.40 -1.04
N TYR A 382 10.39 -8.25 -2.27
CA TYR A 382 10.09 -9.37 -3.14
C TYR A 382 11.28 -9.76 -3.99
#